data_924e2eb427c7caa7be1dfa137bceb086
#
_entry.id   924e2eb427c7caa7be1dfa137bceb086
#
_cell.length_a   1.000
_cell.length_b   1.000
_cell.length_c   1.000
_cell.angle_alpha   90.00
_cell.angle_beta   90.00
_cell.angle_gamma   90.00
#
_symmetry.space_group_name_H-M   'P 1'
#
loop_
_entity.id
_entity.type
_entity.pdbx_description
1 polymer ?
#
loop_
_entity_poly.entity_id
_entity_poly.type
_entity_poly.pdbx_seq_one_letter_code
_entity_poly.pdbx_strand_id
1 'polypeptide(L)'
;MKKIISLFIVSFLLCSSLLFSQEVSRYQNDIQTIKQYDKIYAPPKNPILFVGSSSFRLWGDLERTFANYQVLNRGIGGAVIQDISYHIDDLITPYAPRQIFIYVGENDIANQTTSEAVLNNTKKLLTEIRERLPSVPIVYIAMKPSPSREKFLPIVIKANQQIQDYIATQKNMTFIDVFTPMLTREGKPKPELFLADQLHMNQSGYAIWIKAIKPHLLKR
;
A
#
# COMPACT_ATOMS: atom_id res chain seq x y z
N MET A 1 49.14 -39.61 18.38
CA MET A 1 48.78 -38.47 17.49
C MET A 1 47.40 -38.57 16.79
N LYS A 2 46.46 -39.45 17.18
CA LYS A 2 45.16 -39.63 16.51
C LYS A 2 43.94 -39.09 17.29
N LYS A 3 44.08 -38.49 18.48
CA LYS A 3 42.98 -38.02 19.33
C LYS A 3 42.76 -36.49 19.33
N ILE A 4 43.64 -35.71 18.69
CA ILE A 4 43.54 -34.24 18.67
C ILE A 4 42.74 -33.72 17.46
N ILE A 5 42.66 -34.50 16.36
CA ILE A 5 41.99 -34.08 15.13
C ILE A 5 40.46 -34.15 15.26
N SER A 6 39.91 -34.99 16.13
CA SER A 6 38.44 -35.14 16.30
C SER A 6 37.76 -33.98 17.06
N LEU A 7 38.51 -33.21 17.85
CA LEU A 7 37.93 -32.12 18.66
C LEU A 7 37.76 -30.81 17.87
N PHE A 8 38.56 -30.63 16.82
CA PHE A 8 38.46 -29.41 15.98
C PHE A 8 37.31 -29.43 14.95
N ILE A 9 36.87 -30.63 14.53
CA ILE A 9 35.78 -30.76 13.54
C ILE A 9 34.41 -30.53 14.20
N VAL A 10 34.23 -30.89 15.47
CA VAL A 10 32.95 -30.67 16.20
C VAL A 10 32.75 -29.19 16.54
N SER A 11 33.84 -28.44 16.79
CA SER A 11 33.76 -27.01 17.09
C SER A 11 33.39 -26.13 15.85
N PHE A 12 33.73 -26.61 14.63
CA PHE A 12 33.40 -25.88 13.40
C PHE A 12 31.96 -26.08 12.91
N LEU A 13 31.32 -27.18 13.28
CA LEU A 13 29.93 -27.48 12.95
C LEU A 13 28.93 -26.81 13.87
N LEU A 14 29.34 -26.37 15.08
CA LEU A 14 28.48 -25.63 16.02
C LEU A 14 28.48 -24.11 15.76
N CYS A 15 29.42 -23.59 14.97
CA CYS A 15 29.48 -22.14 14.65
C CYS A 15 28.72 -21.77 13.37
N SER A 16 28.28 -22.75 12.57
CA SER A 16 27.52 -22.48 11.33
C SER A 16 26.00 -22.39 11.52
N SER A 17 25.49 -22.60 12.73
CA SER A 17 24.04 -22.56 13.03
C SER A 17 23.55 -21.23 13.62
N LEU A 18 24.40 -20.21 13.73
CA LEU A 18 24.05 -18.94 14.36
C LEU A 18 23.97 -17.73 13.41
N LEU A 19 23.98 -17.95 12.11
CA LEU A 19 23.82 -16.87 11.12
C LEU A 19 22.48 -16.94 10.37
N PHE A 20 21.40 -17.43 10.99
CA PHE A 20 20.07 -16.96 10.62
C PHE A 20 19.87 -15.60 11.31
N SER A 21 20.49 -14.56 10.73
CA SER A 21 20.00 -13.22 10.89
C SER A 21 18.51 -13.27 10.52
N GLN A 22 17.61 -13.16 11.49
CA GLN A 22 16.22 -12.84 11.21
C GLN A 22 16.29 -11.53 10.40
N GLU A 23 16.06 -11.64 9.11
CA GLU A 23 15.82 -10.47 8.26
C GLU A 23 14.62 -9.77 8.87
N VAL A 24 14.89 -8.72 9.67
CA VAL A 24 13.82 -7.93 10.29
C VAL A 24 13.00 -7.39 9.13
N SER A 25 11.78 -7.88 9.01
CA SER A 25 10.88 -7.47 7.96
C SER A 25 10.82 -5.94 7.92
N ARG A 26 10.96 -5.39 6.74
CA ARG A 26 10.73 -3.96 6.51
C ARG A 26 9.38 -3.59 7.11
N TYR A 27 9.31 -2.51 7.89
CA TYR A 27 8.12 -2.05 8.61
C TYR A 27 7.70 -2.86 9.85
N GLN A 28 8.50 -3.76 10.37
CA GLN A 28 8.18 -4.50 11.58
C GLN A 28 7.78 -3.56 12.75
N ASN A 29 8.49 -2.44 12.92
CA ASN A 29 8.19 -1.46 13.97
C ASN A 29 6.87 -0.72 13.72
N ASP A 30 6.56 -0.35 12.47
CA ASP A 30 5.26 0.26 12.11
C ASP A 30 4.12 -0.71 12.42
N ILE A 31 4.27 -1.98 12.06
CA ILE A 31 3.30 -3.04 12.33
C ILE A 31 3.09 -3.25 13.84
N GLN A 32 4.17 -3.32 14.62
CA GLN A 32 4.07 -3.44 16.08
C GLN A 32 3.36 -2.22 16.70
N THR A 33 3.66 -1.02 16.20
CA THR A 33 3.00 0.20 16.65
C THR A 33 1.49 0.14 16.36
N ILE A 34 1.10 -0.25 15.15
CA ILE A 34 -0.32 -0.44 14.77
C ILE A 34 -0.99 -1.42 15.73
N LYS A 35 -0.39 -2.60 15.96
CA LYS A 35 -0.93 -3.60 16.87
C LYS A 35 -1.07 -3.13 18.31
N GLN A 36 -0.16 -2.28 18.79
CA GLN A 36 -0.27 -1.68 20.12
C GLN A 36 -1.40 -0.66 20.19
N TYR A 37 -1.55 0.21 19.17
CA TYR A 37 -2.68 1.12 19.09
C TYR A 37 -4.02 0.38 19.05
N ASP A 38 -4.12 -0.72 18.32
CA ASP A 38 -5.34 -1.52 18.24
C ASP A 38 -5.73 -2.19 19.55
N LYS A 39 -4.76 -2.44 20.46
CA LYS A 39 -5.04 -2.92 21.83
C LYS A 39 -5.60 -1.81 22.72
N ILE A 40 -5.18 -0.57 22.51
CA ILE A 40 -5.61 0.59 23.31
C ILE A 40 -6.93 1.15 22.77
N TYR A 41 -7.02 1.30 21.45
CA TYR A 41 -8.14 1.87 20.73
C TYR A 41 -8.70 0.82 19.78
N ALA A 42 -9.65 0.02 20.27
CA ALA A 42 -10.23 -1.07 19.48
C ALA A 42 -10.71 -0.56 18.11
N PRO A 43 -10.21 -1.11 16.99
CA PRO A 43 -10.63 -0.70 15.67
C PRO A 43 -12.12 -0.99 15.44
N PRO A 44 -12.80 -0.25 14.56
CA PRO A 44 -14.20 -0.52 14.24
C PRO A 44 -14.36 -1.92 13.64
N LYS A 45 -15.47 -2.58 13.95
CA LYS A 45 -15.80 -3.90 13.38
C LYS A 45 -16.19 -3.76 11.91
N ASN A 46 -15.66 -4.63 11.06
CA ASN A 46 -15.91 -4.67 9.62
C ASN A 46 -15.76 -3.27 8.96
N PRO A 47 -14.63 -2.58 9.11
CA PRO A 47 -14.46 -1.24 8.59
C PRO A 47 -14.42 -1.22 7.05
N ILE A 48 -14.53 -0.04 6.47
CA ILE A 48 -13.93 0.22 5.17
C ILE A 48 -12.45 0.51 5.43
N LEU A 49 -11.58 -0.36 4.93
CA LEU A 49 -10.15 -0.31 5.18
C LEU A 49 -9.43 0.47 4.08
N PHE A 50 -8.59 1.41 4.47
CA PHE A 50 -7.67 2.14 3.59
C PHE A 50 -6.25 1.62 3.87
N VAL A 51 -5.67 0.89 2.91
CA VAL A 51 -4.35 0.27 3.04
C VAL A 51 -3.45 0.66 1.87
N GLY A 52 -2.17 0.88 2.14
CA GLY A 52 -1.20 1.26 1.12
C GLY A 52 -0.08 2.15 1.66
N SER A 53 0.35 3.14 0.88
CA SER A 53 1.55 3.90 1.18
C SER A 53 1.29 5.24 1.90
N SER A 54 2.30 6.13 1.83
CA SER A 54 2.34 7.40 2.58
C SER A 54 1.16 8.33 2.32
N SER A 55 0.52 8.29 1.14
CA SER A 55 -0.65 9.13 0.87
C SER A 55 -1.84 8.80 1.77
N PHE A 56 -1.98 7.55 2.21
CA PHE A 56 -2.95 7.22 3.25
C PHE A 56 -2.39 7.53 4.65
N ARG A 57 -1.14 7.14 4.95
CA ARG A 57 -0.57 7.39 6.27
C ARG A 57 -0.62 8.86 6.67
N LEU A 58 -0.35 9.76 5.74
CA LEU A 58 -0.32 11.20 5.97
C LEU A 58 -1.70 11.87 5.86
N TRP A 59 -2.75 11.13 5.55
CA TRP A 59 -4.11 11.64 5.57
C TRP A 59 -4.66 11.63 7.00
N GLY A 60 -4.21 12.61 7.79
CA GLY A 60 -4.43 12.63 9.24
C GLY A 60 -5.87 12.77 9.70
N ASP A 61 -6.79 13.19 8.84
CA ASP A 61 -8.22 13.31 9.14
C ASP A 61 -9.11 12.38 8.31
N LEU A 62 -8.55 11.30 7.75
CA LEU A 62 -9.28 10.36 6.91
C LEU A 62 -10.51 9.78 7.61
N GLU A 63 -10.36 9.30 8.83
CA GLU A 63 -11.46 8.73 9.62
C GLU A 63 -12.54 9.78 9.92
N ARG A 64 -12.14 11.01 10.21
CA ARG A 64 -13.08 12.13 10.44
C ARG A 64 -13.79 12.54 9.16
N THR A 65 -13.05 12.60 8.04
CA THR A 65 -13.59 12.93 6.71
C THR A 65 -14.71 11.98 6.29
N PHE A 66 -14.56 10.70 6.62
CA PHE A 66 -15.52 9.64 6.29
C PHE A 66 -16.22 9.04 7.52
N ALA A 67 -16.44 9.83 8.58
CA ALA A 67 -16.95 9.36 9.87
C ALA A 67 -18.25 8.52 9.77
N ASN A 68 -19.14 8.85 8.82
CA ASN A 68 -20.40 8.13 8.62
C ASN A 68 -20.20 6.71 8.03
N TYR A 69 -19.00 6.33 7.64
CA TYR A 69 -18.71 5.07 6.95
C TYR A 69 -17.88 4.06 7.75
N GLN A 70 -17.48 4.41 8.99
CA GLN A 70 -16.56 3.57 9.79
C GLN A 70 -15.33 3.14 9.00
N VAL A 71 -14.51 4.07 8.62
CA VAL A 71 -13.26 3.81 7.92
C VAL A 71 -12.12 3.55 8.89
N LEU A 72 -11.08 2.89 8.42
CA LEU A 72 -9.86 2.58 9.18
C LEU A 72 -8.65 2.79 8.28
N ASN A 73 -7.69 3.61 8.73
CA ASN A 73 -6.44 3.86 8.01
C ASN A 73 -5.33 2.89 8.44
N ARG A 74 -4.75 2.20 7.46
CA ARG A 74 -3.58 1.30 7.61
C ARG A 74 -2.53 1.61 6.54
N GLY A 75 -2.34 2.90 6.26
CA GLY A 75 -1.27 3.38 5.39
C GLY A 75 0.10 3.26 6.05
N ILE A 76 1.11 2.85 5.29
CA ILE A 76 2.51 2.70 5.70
C ILE A 76 3.39 3.62 4.84
N GLY A 77 4.19 4.48 5.49
CA GLY A 77 5.04 5.44 4.79
C GLY A 77 6.09 4.77 3.91
N GLY A 78 6.12 5.10 2.61
CA GLY A 78 7.13 4.59 1.69
C GLY A 78 6.94 3.15 1.22
N ALA A 79 5.82 2.49 1.58
CA ALA A 79 5.56 1.11 1.19
C ALA A 79 5.50 0.94 -0.33
N VAL A 80 6.08 -0.16 -0.82
CA VAL A 80 5.90 -0.71 -2.16
C VAL A 80 4.85 -1.83 -2.14
N ILE A 81 4.42 -2.30 -3.30
CA ILE A 81 3.35 -3.30 -3.41
C ILE A 81 3.70 -4.59 -2.65
N GLN A 82 4.96 -5.02 -2.72
CA GLN A 82 5.42 -6.25 -2.03
C GLN A 82 5.40 -6.12 -0.50
N ASP A 83 5.59 -4.92 0.05
CA ASP A 83 5.47 -4.68 1.49
C ASP A 83 4.03 -4.92 1.96
N ILE A 84 3.04 -4.46 1.17
CA ILE A 84 1.63 -4.69 1.49
C ILE A 84 1.27 -6.17 1.35
N SER A 85 1.76 -6.86 0.31
CA SER A 85 1.60 -8.32 0.15
C SER A 85 2.16 -9.09 1.34
N TYR A 86 3.36 -8.74 1.78
CA TYR A 86 4.01 -9.40 2.92
C TYR A 86 3.22 -9.24 4.23
N HIS A 87 2.58 -8.08 4.42
CA HIS A 87 1.86 -7.72 5.64
C HIS A 87 0.33 -7.83 5.52
N ILE A 88 -0.22 -8.59 4.57
CA ILE A 88 -1.69 -8.77 4.44
C ILE A 88 -2.31 -9.25 5.76
N ASP A 89 -1.66 -10.22 6.41
CA ASP A 89 -2.15 -10.84 7.64
C ASP A 89 -1.95 -9.97 8.89
N ASP A 90 -1.28 -8.84 8.75
CA ASP A 90 -1.16 -7.80 9.78
C ASP A 90 -2.06 -6.59 9.52
N LEU A 91 -2.17 -6.17 8.25
CA LEU A 91 -2.78 -4.90 7.86
C LEU A 91 -4.22 -5.03 7.34
N ILE A 92 -4.65 -6.22 6.91
CA ILE A 92 -5.93 -6.39 6.21
C ILE A 92 -6.82 -7.42 6.90
N THR A 93 -6.37 -8.66 7.01
CA THR A 93 -7.21 -9.78 7.46
C THR A 93 -7.73 -9.65 8.90
N PRO A 94 -6.96 -9.08 9.87
CA PRO A 94 -7.43 -8.99 11.25
C PRO A 94 -8.68 -8.12 11.43
N TYR A 95 -8.94 -7.21 10.48
CA TYR A 95 -10.06 -6.28 10.57
C TYR A 95 -11.33 -6.80 9.90
N ALA A 96 -11.27 -7.93 9.17
CA ALA A 96 -12.39 -8.48 8.40
C ALA A 96 -13.17 -7.36 7.66
N PRO A 97 -12.50 -6.56 6.80
CA PRO A 97 -13.08 -5.36 6.23
C PRO A 97 -14.27 -5.69 5.31
N ARG A 98 -15.29 -4.84 5.32
CA ARG A 98 -16.42 -4.95 4.38
C ARG A 98 -16.12 -4.33 3.01
N GLN A 99 -15.04 -3.56 2.89
CA GLN A 99 -14.50 -2.98 1.66
C GLN A 99 -13.05 -2.58 1.88
N ILE A 100 -12.23 -2.65 0.84
CA ILE A 100 -10.82 -2.27 0.88
C ILE A 100 -10.54 -1.22 -0.18
N PHE A 101 -9.94 -0.10 0.21
CA PHE A 101 -9.31 0.88 -0.68
C PHE A 101 -7.79 0.67 -0.64
N ILE A 102 -7.17 0.53 -1.82
CA ILE A 102 -5.75 0.28 -1.97
C ILE A 102 -5.11 1.46 -2.73
N TYR A 103 -4.03 2.01 -2.16
CA TYR A 103 -3.18 2.97 -2.84
C TYR A 103 -1.71 2.61 -2.64
N VAL A 104 -1.06 2.08 -3.68
CA VAL A 104 0.36 1.67 -3.68
C VAL A 104 0.87 1.60 -5.11
N GLY A 105 2.20 1.54 -5.33
CA GLY A 105 2.83 1.37 -6.65
C GLY A 105 3.66 2.58 -7.08
N GLU A 106 3.38 3.78 -6.57
CA GLU A 106 4.15 4.99 -6.90
C GLU A 106 5.62 4.90 -6.41
N ASN A 107 5.84 4.23 -5.26
CA ASN A 107 7.19 4.01 -4.73
C ASN A 107 7.94 2.94 -5.51
N ASP A 108 7.23 1.93 -6.02
CA ASP A 108 7.79 0.91 -6.91
C ASP A 108 8.43 1.57 -8.13
N ILE A 109 7.68 2.46 -8.80
CA ILE A 109 8.16 3.21 -9.97
C ILE A 109 9.33 4.13 -9.60
N ALA A 110 9.28 4.82 -8.46
CA ALA A 110 10.37 5.66 -8.00
C ALA A 110 11.66 4.84 -7.73
N ASN A 111 11.51 3.57 -7.37
CA ASN A 111 12.59 2.59 -7.24
C ASN A 111 12.95 1.92 -8.59
N GLN A 112 12.63 2.56 -9.71
CA GLN A 112 12.96 2.15 -11.07
C GLN A 112 12.30 0.84 -11.53
N THR A 113 11.16 0.48 -10.95
CA THR A 113 10.37 -0.68 -11.38
C THR A 113 9.61 -0.34 -12.69
N THR A 114 9.54 -1.29 -13.62
CA THR A 114 8.79 -1.11 -14.88
C THR A 114 7.27 -1.16 -14.67
N SER A 115 6.51 -0.61 -15.60
CA SER A 115 5.03 -0.68 -15.54
C SER A 115 4.49 -2.10 -15.54
N GLU A 116 5.14 -3.01 -16.26
CA GLU A 116 4.80 -4.44 -16.31
C GLU A 116 5.05 -5.12 -14.97
N ALA A 117 6.16 -4.81 -14.30
CA ALA A 117 6.46 -5.36 -12.98
C ALA A 117 5.49 -4.82 -11.92
N VAL A 118 5.14 -3.53 -11.98
CA VAL A 118 4.09 -2.92 -11.13
C VAL A 118 2.75 -3.64 -11.33
N LEU A 119 2.34 -3.88 -12.59
CA LEU A 119 1.11 -4.64 -12.88
C LEU A 119 1.16 -6.04 -12.28
N ASN A 120 2.28 -6.77 -12.47
CA ASN A 120 2.41 -8.15 -11.99
C ASN A 120 2.37 -8.22 -10.46
N ASN A 121 3.06 -7.28 -9.78
CA ASN A 121 3.03 -7.18 -8.32
C ASN A 121 1.61 -6.81 -7.82
N THR A 122 0.90 -5.91 -8.53
CA THR A 122 -0.49 -5.56 -8.21
C THR A 122 -1.41 -6.77 -8.37
N LYS A 123 -1.30 -7.53 -9.47
CA LYS A 123 -2.07 -8.77 -9.66
C LYS A 123 -1.85 -9.75 -8.54
N LYS A 124 -0.59 -9.96 -8.14
CA LYS A 124 -0.22 -10.84 -7.03
C LYS A 124 -0.89 -10.38 -5.73
N LEU A 125 -0.73 -9.11 -5.34
CA LEU A 125 -1.36 -8.53 -4.15
C LEU A 125 -2.88 -8.76 -4.14
N LEU A 126 -3.56 -8.43 -5.25
CA LEU A 126 -5.01 -8.57 -5.37
C LEU A 126 -5.46 -10.04 -5.29
N THR A 127 -4.69 -10.97 -5.86
CA THR A 127 -4.93 -12.41 -5.76
C THR A 127 -4.78 -12.88 -4.31
N GLU A 128 -3.70 -12.51 -3.63
CA GLU A 128 -3.44 -12.89 -2.24
C GLU A 128 -4.51 -12.36 -1.27
N ILE A 129 -5.03 -11.14 -1.52
CA ILE A 129 -6.18 -10.60 -0.77
C ILE A 129 -7.43 -11.42 -1.09
N ARG A 130 -7.67 -11.77 -2.35
CA ARG A 130 -8.86 -12.51 -2.78
C ARG A 130 -8.90 -13.94 -2.23
N GLU A 131 -7.74 -14.59 -2.08
CA GLU A 131 -7.62 -15.91 -1.45
C GLU A 131 -8.06 -15.88 0.02
N ARG A 132 -7.74 -14.82 0.75
CA ARG A 132 -8.09 -14.64 2.17
C ARG A 132 -9.50 -14.09 2.38
N LEU A 133 -9.94 -13.22 1.47
CA LEU A 133 -11.20 -12.47 1.53
C LEU A 133 -11.94 -12.59 0.17
N PRO A 134 -12.54 -13.73 -0.14
CA PRO A 134 -13.03 -14.07 -1.49
C PRO A 134 -14.05 -13.09 -2.07
N SER A 135 -14.87 -12.45 -1.24
CA SER A 135 -16.01 -11.63 -1.68
C SER A 135 -15.85 -10.14 -1.37
N VAL A 136 -14.79 -9.73 -0.68
CA VAL A 136 -14.63 -8.32 -0.28
C VAL A 136 -14.52 -7.39 -1.50
N PRO A 137 -15.30 -6.31 -1.59
CA PRO A 137 -15.12 -5.31 -2.62
C PRO A 137 -13.78 -4.59 -2.46
N ILE A 138 -13.02 -4.49 -3.57
CA ILE A 138 -11.71 -3.83 -3.60
C ILE A 138 -11.79 -2.62 -4.54
N VAL A 139 -11.30 -1.49 -4.06
CA VAL A 139 -11.17 -0.25 -4.83
C VAL A 139 -9.67 0.08 -4.92
N TYR A 140 -9.11 0.05 -6.11
CA TYR A 140 -7.74 0.46 -6.36
C TYR A 140 -7.72 1.92 -6.83
N ILE A 141 -6.94 2.74 -6.16
CA ILE A 141 -6.81 4.17 -6.50
C ILE A 141 -5.60 4.34 -7.41
N ALA A 142 -5.78 5.01 -8.54
CA ALA A 142 -4.72 5.34 -9.47
C ALA A 142 -3.52 5.97 -8.76
N MET A 143 -2.31 5.59 -9.16
CA MET A 143 -1.11 6.30 -8.72
C MET A 143 -1.20 7.75 -9.17
N LYS A 144 -1.07 8.69 -8.23
CA LYS A 144 -1.18 10.13 -8.50
C LYS A 144 0.03 10.68 -9.26
N PRO A 145 -0.11 11.76 -10.01
CA PRO A 145 1.02 12.50 -10.55
C PRO A 145 1.60 13.39 -9.44
N SER A 146 2.91 13.33 -9.25
CA SER A 146 3.61 14.19 -8.27
C SER A 146 4.68 15.01 -8.95
N PRO A 147 4.79 16.35 -8.70
CA PRO A 147 5.82 17.17 -9.35
C PRO A 147 7.24 16.65 -9.13
N SER A 148 7.58 16.23 -7.91
CA SER A 148 8.90 15.64 -7.58
C SER A 148 9.20 14.35 -8.35
N ARG A 149 8.19 13.72 -8.94
CA ARG A 149 8.27 12.47 -9.71
C ARG A 149 7.84 12.63 -11.17
N GLU A 150 7.80 13.86 -11.70
CA GLU A 150 7.36 14.17 -13.06
C GLU A 150 8.08 13.33 -14.13
N LYS A 151 9.38 13.07 -13.94
CA LYS A 151 10.17 12.22 -14.85
C LYS A 151 9.63 10.80 -15.03
N PHE A 152 8.83 10.31 -14.09
CA PHE A 152 8.24 8.97 -14.12
C PHE A 152 6.83 8.94 -14.70
N LEU A 153 6.23 10.09 -15.05
CA LEU A 153 4.86 10.16 -15.55
C LEU A 153 4.56 9.17 -16.69
N PRO A 154 5.42 8.96 -17.70
CA PRO A 154 5.14 8.01 -18.77
C PRO A 154 4.94 6.58 -18.23
N ILE A 155 5.72 6.18 -17.21
CA ILE A 155 5.62 4.86 -16.60
C ILE A 155 4.36 4.79 -15.74
N VAL A 156 4.05 5.84 -14.97
CA VAL A 156 2.84 5.91 -14.14
C VAL A 156 1.56 5.82 -14.98
N ILE A 157 1.51 6.56 -16.10
CA ILE A 157 0.36 6.53 -17.03
C ILE A 157 0.16 5.11 -17.56
N LYS A 158 1.24 4.49 -18.06
CA LYS A 158 1.18 3.12 -18.58
C LYS A 158 0.75 2.11 -17.53
N ALA A 159 1.33 2.19 -16.32
CA ALA A 159 0.99 1.30 -15.22
C ALA A 159 -0.46 1.48 -14.75
N ASN A 160 -0.94 2.72 -14.61
CA ASN A 160 -2.34 3.00 -14.26
C ASN A 160 -3.29 2.40 -15.31
N GLN A 161 -3.01 2.58 -16.62
CA GLN A 161 -3.83 2.01 -17.68
C GLN A 161 -3.85 0.49 -17.60
N GLN A 162 -2.71 -0.16 -17.47
CA GLN A 162 -2.61 -1.62 -17.38
C GLN A 162 -3.34 -2.17 -16.16
N ILE A 163 -3.26 -1.49 -15.01
CA ILE A 163 -3.98 -1.89 -13.78
C ILE A 163 -5.48 -1.69 -13.96
N GLN A 164 -5.91 -0.58 -14.56
CA GLN A 164 -7.33 -0.31 -14.86
C GLN A 164 -7.91 -1.39 -15.77
N ASP A 165 -7.21 -1.74 -16.86
CA ASP A 165 -7.65 -2.78 -17.80
C ASP A 165 -7.77 -4.14 -17.11
N TYR A 166 -6.81 -4.50 -16.25
CA TYR A 166 -6.86 -5.72 -15.46
C TYR A 166 -8.04 -5.71 -14.48
N ILE A 167 -8.23 -4.63 -13.72
CA ILE A 167 -9.32 -4.52 -12.73
C ILE A 167 -10.69 -4.60 -13.40
N ALA A 168 -10.85 -4.05 -14.60
CA ALA A 168 -12.11 -4.14 -15.37
C ALA A 168 -12.53 -5.58 -15.70
N THR A 169 -11.60 -6.54 -15.71
CA THR A 169 -11.87 -7.96 -15.89
C THR A 169 -12.19 -8.71 -14.59
N GLN A 170 -12.03 -8.07 -13.42
CA GLN A 170 -12.16 -8.71 -12.12
C GLN A 170 -13.52 -8.45 -11.49
N LYS A 171 -14.10 -9.47 -10.84
CA LYS A 171 -15.34 -9.32 -10.07
C LYS A 171 -15.09 -8.57 -8.76
N ASN A 172 -16.02 -7.71 -8.37
CA ASN A 172 -15.98 -6.94 -7.12
C ASN A 172 -14.70 -6.11 -6.97
N MET A 173 -14.15 -5.59 -8.07
CA MET A 173 -13.04 -4.67 -8.09
C MET A 173 -13.40 -3.41 -8.88
N THR A 174 -12.92 -2.27 -8.43
CA THR A 174 -13.12 -0.97 -9.07
C THR A 174 -11.80 -0.21 -9.10
N PHE A 175 -11.54 0.48 -10.21
CA PHE A 175 -10.42 1.41 -10.33
C PHE A 175 -10.96 2.85 -10.25
N ILE A 176 -10.31 3.69 -9.45
CA ILE A 176 -10.66 5.12 -9.33
C ILE A 176 -9.54 5.96 -9.92
N ASP A 177 -9.89 6.83 -10.86
CA ASP A 177 -8.95 7.80 -11.41
C ASP A 177 -8.87 9.06 -10.52
N VAL A 178 -7.78 9.21 -9.81
CA VAL A 178 -7.37 10.44 -9.14
C VAL A 178 -6.23 11.14 -9.90
N PHE A 179 -5.67 10.49 -10.93
CA PHE A 179 -4.53 10.99 -11.67
C PHE A 179 -4.91 12.16 -12.58
N THR A 180 -5.90 11.96 -13.44
CA THR A 180 -6.33 12.96 -14.43
C THR A 180 -6.74 14.30 -13.80
N PRO A 181 -7.56 14.35 -12.73
CA PRO A 181 -7.96 15.64 -12.13
C PRO A 181 -6.81 16.39 -11.45
N MET A 182 -5.68 15.72 -11.18
CA MET A 182 -4.49 16.34 -10.58
C MET A 182 -3.50 16.88 -11.63
N LEU A 183 -3.81 16.79 -12.93
CA LEU A 183 -3.01 17.35 -14.02
C LEU A 183 -3.53 18.72 -14.46
N THR A 184 -2.60 19.58 -14.94
CA THR A 184 -2.92 20.78 -15.70
C THR A 184 -3.47 20.40 -17.09
N ARG A 185 -3.92 21.40 -17.87
CA ARG A 185 -4.34 21.18 -19.26
C ARG A 185 -3.22 20.69 -20.17
N GLU A 186 -1.97 21.04 -19.82
CA GLU A 186 -0.75 20.63 -20.53
C GLU A 186 -0.25 19.24 -20.09
N GLY A 187 -1.00 18.53 -19.20
CA GLY A 187 -0.66 17.20 -18.73
C GLY A 187 0.45 17.15 -17.66
N LYS A 188 0.74 18.28 -17.00
CA LYS A 188 1.72 18.34 -15.91
C LYS A 188 1.05 18.23 -14.54
N PRO A 189 1.73 17.68 -13.53
CA PRO A 189 1.24 17.70 -12.17
C PRO A 189 0.98 19.13 -11.69
N LYS A 190 -0.12 19.37 -10.98
CA LYS A 190 -0.47 20.66 -10.37
C LYS A 190 0.30 20.86 -9.06
N PRO A 191 1.33 21.75 -8.99
CA PRO A 191 2.16 21.88 -7.79
C PRO A 191 1.38 22.35 -6.56
N GLU A 192 0.32 23.15 -6.76
CA GLU A 192 -0.55 23.71 -5.71
C GLU A 192 -1.33 22.66 -4.92
N LEU A 193 -1.34 21.40 -5.36
CA LEU A 193 -2.00 20.28 -4.69
C LEU A 193 -1.08 19.56 -3.68
N PHE A 194 0.18 19.99 -3.58
CA PHE A 194 1.21 19.29 -2.82
C PHE A 194 1.82 20.15 -1.72
N LEU A 195 2.45 19.50 -0.76
CA LEU A 195 3.28 20.11 0.25
C LEU A 195 4.61 20.59 -0.35
N ALA A 196 5.46 21.21 0.45
CA ALA A 196 6.75 21.73 0.01
C ALA A 196 7.67 20.67 -0.64
N ASP A 197 7.51 19.39 -0.27
CA ASP A 197 8.25 18.27 -0.85
C ASP A 197 7.79 17.89 -2.27
N GLN A 198 6.71 18.50 -2.76
CA GLN A 198 6.12 18.26 -4.08
C GLN A 198 5.79 16.79 -4.35
N LEU A 199 5.59 16.01 -3.30
CA LEU A 199 5.26 14.59 -3.31
C LEU A 199 3.96 14.30 -2.55
N HIS A 200 3.86 14.79 -1.31
CA HIS A 200 2.72 14.53 -0.45
C HIS A 200 1.66 15.61 -0.62
N MET A 201 0.41 15.19 -0.63
CA MET A 201 -0.72 16.10 -0.88
C MET A 201 -0.97 17.01 0.32
N ASN A 202 -1.37 18.25 0.01
CA ASN A 202 -2.01 19.15 0.95
C ASN A 202 -3.54 18.95 0.95
N GLN A 203 -4.28 19.78 1.65
CA GLN A 203 -5.75 19.70 1.73
C GLN A 203 -6.44 19.79 0.36
N SER A 204 -5.92 20.60 -0.57
CA SER A 204 -6.46 20.72 -1.93
C SER A 204 -6.31 19.43 -2.73
N GLY A 205 -5.17 18.76 -2.58
CA GLY A 205 -4.94 17.43 -3.17
C GLY A 205 -5.89 16.38 -2.60
N TYR A 206 -6.05 16.32 -1.27
CA TYR A 206 -7.00 15.41 -0.64
C TYR A 206 -8.45 15.73 -0.99
N ALA A 207 -8.82 17.01 -1.24
CA ALA A 207 -10.17 17.36 -1.69
C ALA A 207 -10.54 16.68 -3.02
N ILE A 208 -9.59 16.55 -3.95
CA ILE A 208 -9.78 15.78 -5.20
C ILE A 208 -10.05 14.30 -4.87
N TRP A 209 -9.26 13.71 -3.97
CA TRP A 209 -9.41 12.32 -3.57
C TRP A 209 -10.75 12.08 -2.86
N ILE A 210 -11.18 12.97 -1.97
CA ILE A 210 -12.48 12.89 -1.31
C ILE A 210 -13.60 12.82 -2.33
N LYS A 211 -13.57 13.71 -3.34
CA LYS A 211 -14.59 13.75 -4.41
C LYS A 211 -14.60 12.44 -5.21
N ALA A 212 -13.45 11.87 -5.50
CA ALA A 212 -13.31 10.61 -6.25
C ALA A 212 -13.72 9.39 -5.42
N ILE A 213 -13.37 9.33 -4.14
CA ILE A 213 -13.59 8.17 -3.26
C ILE A 213 -15.05 8.09 -2.79
N LYS A 214 -15.66 9.23 -2.41
CA LYS A 214 -16.98 9.28 -1.75
C LYS A 214 -18.09 8.50 -2.47
N PRO A 215 -18.22 8.53 -3.82
CA PRO A 215 -19.24 7.75 -4.54
C PRO A 215 -19.10 6.23 -4.43
N HIS A 216 -17.89 5.75 -4.09
CA HIS A 216 -17.57 4.33 -4.04
C HIS A 216 -17.60 3.74 -2.62
N LEU A 217 -17.84 4.57 -1.59
CA LEU A 217 -17.94 4.06 -0.22
C LEU A 217 -19.25 3.30 -0.03
N LEU A 218 -19.16 2.07 0.44
CA LEU A 218 -20.32 1.25 0.76
C LEU A 218 -21.07 1.86 1.96
N LYS A 219 -22.36 2.10 1.77
CA LYS A 219 -23.27 2.47 2.87
C LYS A 219 -23.39 1.31 3.87
N ARG A 220 -23.73 1.62 5.10
CA ARG A 220 -24.06 0.61 6.12
C ARG A 220 -25.38 -0.10 5.78
#